data_e8982a9354de88e55bcbcdf38b85d1e4
#
_entry.id   e8982a9354de88e55bcbcdf38b85d1e4
#
_cell.length_a   1.000
_cell.length_b   1.000
_cell.length_c   1.000
_cell.angle_alpha   90.00
_cell.angle_beta   90.00
_cell.angle_gamma   90.00
#
_symmetry.space_group_name_H-M   'P 1'
#
loop_
_entity.id
_entity.type
_entity.pdbx_description
1 polymer ?
#
loop_
_entity_poly.entity_id
_entity_poly.type
_entity_poly.pdbx_seq_one_letter_code
_entity_poly.pdbx_strand_id
1 'polypeptide(L)'
;MNLQIVGKVRLSLTPFEPQWGNVPLYLSARGLTTTPMESAGLIFQIDADLIDHQVLIETARGETRRVALRARPVADFYADLMSNLGALGIRATFRPIPDEVDDPIPFAEDTTHSAYEPEWANRFWRVLSQVDLVLKEHRSHFRGRSSPVQFFWGTFDLAYIRYSGRPNVPRPGAGLIERLSGDAEQSCAGFWPGHSRFPEPAFYAYTYPKPNGLDMQPIEPTPAGWNSDLGEFALPYEDVRKSASPRDVMLRFFESTYAAGARLAKWDPRLLVERSPSRT
;
A
#
# COMPACT_ATOMS: atom_id res chain seq x y z
N MET A 1 11.31 5.32 6.99
CA MET A 1 11.86 6.50 6.26
C MET A 1 12.45 6.12 4.89
N ASN A 2 13.37 5.14 4.78
CA ASN A 2 14.05 4.82 3.51
C ASN A 2 13.09 4.55 2.34
N LEU A 3 12.01 3.80 2.55
CA LEU A 3 11.01 3.54 1.50
C LEU A 3 10.19 4.79 1.12
N GLN A 4 10.02 5.74 2.02
CA GLN A 4 9.41 7.03 1.67
C GLN A 4 10.27 7.80 0.65
N ILE A 5 11.60 7.77 0.80
CA ILE A 5 12.51 8.42 -0.15
C ILE A 5 12.39 7.75 -1.54
N VAL A 6 12.41 6.41 -1.59
CA VAL A 6 12.21 5.64 -2.83
C VAL A 6 10.85 5.95 -3.46
N GLY A 7 9.78 5.98 -2.65
CA GLY A 7 8.43 6.31 -3.09
C GLY A 7 8.31 7.72 -3.66
N LYS A 8 9.00 8.71 -3.05
CA LYS A 8 9.02 10.09 -3.57
C LYS A 8 9.78 10.22 -4.89
N VAL A 9 10.83 9.43 -5.10
CA VAL A 9 11.49 9.34 -6.42
C VAL A 9 10.46 8.85 -7.45
N ARG A 10 9.73 7.76 -7.14
CA ARG A 10 8.67 7.26 -8.02
C ARG A 10 7.60 8.33 -8.29
N LEU A 11 7.04 8.93 -7.25
CA LEU A 11 6.04 9.98 -7.38
C LEU A 11 6.48 11.12 -8.30
N SER A 12 7.75 11.52 -8.25
CA SER A 12 8.27 12.63 -9.04
C SER A 12 8.52 12.28 -10.51
N LEU A 13 8.64 11.01 -10.85
CA LEU A 13 9.04 10.54 -12.19
C LEU A 13 7.94 9.74 -12.92
N THR A 14 6.79 9.56 -12.29
CA THR A 14 5.64 8.89 -12.91
C THR A 14 4.53 9.87 -13.21
N PRO A 15 3.85 9.76 -14.37
CA PRO A 15 2.68 10.58 -14.66
C PRO A 15 1.60 10.37 -13.60
N PHE A 16 0.84 11.41 -13.30
CA PHE A 16 -0.30 11.30 -12.39
C PHE A 16 -1.34 10.30 -12.94
N GLU A 17 -1.74 9.38 -12.09
CA GLU A 17 -2.85 8.46 -12.33
C GLU A 17 -3.98 8.74 -11.33
N PRO A 18 -5.27 8.65 -11.75
CA PRO A 18 -6.41 8.81 -10.86
C PRO A 18 -6.28 7.95 -9.60
N GLN A 19 -6.77 8.48 -8.48
CA GLN A 19 -6.71 7.85 -7.15
C GLN A 19 -5.28 7.51 -6.71
N TRP A 20 -4.30 8.33 -7.10
CA TRP A 20 -2.89 8.17 -6.77
C TRP A 20 -2.27 6.84 -7.25
N GLY A 21 -2.77 6.29 -8.35
CA GLY A 21 -2.30 5.01 -8.90
C GLY A 21 -0.81 4.98 -9.25
N ASN A 22 -0.19 6.15 -9.46
CA ASN A 22 1.24 6.29 -9.76
C ASN A 22 2.16 6.32 -8.54
N VAL A 23 1.60 6.43 -7.31
CA VAL A 23 2.40 6.64 -6.08
C VAL A 23 2.95 5.35 -5.49
N PRO A 24 2.16 4.25 -5.36
CA PRO A 24 2.55 3.11 -4.56
C PRO A 24 3.75 2.35 -5.13
N LEU A 25 4.40 1.57 -4.26
CA LEU A 25 5.32 0.51 -4.64
C LEU A 25 4.57 -0.81 -4.82
N TYR A 26 5.25 -1.81 -5.37
CA TYR A 26 4.69 -3.14 -5.62
C TYR A 26 5.53 -4.23 -4.98
N LEU A 27 4.89 -5.34 -4.60
CA LEU A 27 5.60 -6.52 -4.10
C LEU A 27 6.37 -7.19 -5.24
N SER A 28 7.60 -7.58 -4.95
CA SER A 28 8.44 -8.42 -5.79
C SER A 28 8.86 -9.69 -5.05
N ALA A 29 9.47 -10.62 -5.77
CA ALA A 29 9.99 -11.87 -5.18
C ALA A 29 11.14 -11.66 -4.18
N ARG A 30 11.65 -10.43 -4.04
CA ARG A 30 12.76 -10.11 -3.14
C ARG A 30 12.48 -8.93 -2.20
N GLY A 31 11.34 -8.27 -2.34
CA GLY A 31 11.01 -7.07 -1.55
C GLY A 31 9.97 -6.19 -2.22
N LEU A 32 10.31 -4.95 -2.46
CA LEU A 32 9.42 -3.93 -3.05
C LEU A 32 10.09 -3.31 -4.28
N THR A 33 9.29 -2.94 -5.28
CA THR A 33 9.76 -2.35 -6.54
C THR A 33 8.98 -1.08 -6.89
N THR A 34 9.66 -0.12 -7.51
CA THR A 34 8.99 1.02 -8.17
C THR A 34 8.35 0.63 -9.50
N THR A 35 8.69 -0.52 -10.07
CA THR A 35 8.52 -0.79 -11.50
C THR A 35 9.33 0.18 -12.39
N PRO A 36 9.41 -0.01 -13.71
CA PRO A 36 10.16 0.88 -14.59
C PRO A 36 9.63 2.32 -14.55
N MET A 37 10.57 3.25 -14.49
CA MET A 37 10.37 4.70 -14.57
C MET A 37 11.31 5.28 -15.63
N GLU A 38 11.14 6.55 -15.99
CA GLU A 38 11.97 7.23 -16.98
C GLU A 38 12.48 8.56 -16.42
N SER A 39 13.76 8.87 -16.70
CA SER A 39 14.34 10.19 -16.45
C SER A 39 15.32 10.54 -17.60
N ALA A 40 15.03 11.63 -18.30
CA ALA A 40 15.87 12.13 -19.40
C ALA A 40 16.23 11.07 -20.48
N GLY A 41 15.28 10.22 -20.86
CA GLY A 41 15.45 9.16 -21.86
C GLY A 41 16.09 7.88 -21.30
N LEU A 42 16.39 7.82 -20.01
CA LEU A 42 16.89 6.61 -19.35
C LEU A 42 15.75 5.89 -18.63
N ILE A 43 15.45 4.66 -19.04
CA ILE A 43 14.54 3.77 -18.32
C ILE A 43 15.30 3.09 -17.19
N PHE A 44 14.74 3.09 -15.99
CA PHE A 44 15.32 2.46 -14.81
C PHE A 44 14.23 2.04 -13.82
N GLN A 45 14.58 1.22 -12.84
CA GLN A 45 13.74 0.90 -11.69
C GLN A 45 14.55 0.92 -10.39
N ILE A 46 13.86 1.02 -9.28
CA ILE A 46 14.45 0.92 -7.95
C ILE A 46 13.76 -0.22 -7.21
N ASP A 47 14.55 -1.17 -6.73
CA ASP A 47 14.10 -2.31 -5.94
C ASP A 47 14.68 -2.24 -4.52
N ALA A 48 13.82 -2.34 -3.52
CA ALA A 48 14.24 -2.59 -2.14
C ALA A 48 14.31 -4.09 -1.92
N ASP A 49 15.52 -4.65 -2.03
CA ASP A 49 15.78 -6.07 -1.77
C ASP A 49 15.87 -6.32 -0.26
N LEU A 50 14.87 -6.99 0.28
CA LEU A 50 14.75 -7.31 1.70
C LEU A 50 15.25 -8.73 2.04
N ILE A 51 15.97 -9.37 1.12
CA ILE A 51 16.75 -10.59 1.31
C ILE A 51 18.21 -10.22 1.54
N ASP A 52 18.81 -9.43 0.62
CA ASP A 52 20.19 -8.97 0.70
C ASP A 52 20.34 -7.59 1.37
N HIS A 53 19.24 -7.02 1.83
CA HIS A 53 19.16 -5.74 2.57
C HIS A 53 19.86 -4.59 1.85
N GLN A 54 19.42 -4.31 0.64
CA GLN A 54 19.95 -3.24 -0.21
C GLN A 54 18.85 -2.62 -1.08
N VAL A 55 19.05 -1.39 -1.50
CA VAL A 55 18.30 -0.78 -2.58
C VAL A 55 19.11 -0.93 -3.85
N LEU A 56 18.52 -1.49 -4.89
CA LEU A 56 19.08 -1.63 -6.23
C LEU A 56 18.51 -0.56 -7.14
N ILE A 57 19.35 0.11 -7.90
CA ILE A 57 18.94 1.00 -9.00
C ILE A 57 19.47 0.34 -10.27
N GLU A 58 18.57 -0.15 -11.11
CA GLU A 58 18.90 -0.88 -12.33
C GLU A 58 18.41 -0.12 -13.55
N THR A 59 19.26 0.02 -14.56
CA THR A 59 18.95 0.76 -15.79
C THR A 59 18.80 -0.17 -16.98
N ALA A 60 18.02 0.26 -17.98
CA ALA A 60 17.89 -0.45 -19.27
C ALA A 60 19.20 -0.52 -20.06
N ARG A 61 20.27 0.16 -19.61
CA ARG A 61 21.63 0.08 -20.18
C ARG A 61 22.49 -0.99 -19.51
N GLY A 62 21.92 -1.72 -18.53
CA GLY A 62 22.63 -2.77 -17.78
C GLY A 62 23.50 -2.25 -16.62
N GLU A 63 23.37 -0.97 -16.26
CA GLU A 63 24.06 -0.43 -15.09
C GLU A 63 23.28 -0.75 -13.83
N THR A 64 23.97 -1.11 -12.75
CA THR A 64 23.40 -1.35 -11.43
C THR A 64 24.14 -0.56 -10.37
N ARG A 65 23.40 0.14 -9.51
CA ARG A 65 23.91 0.78 -8.29
C ARG A 65 23.28 0.17 -7.07
N ARG A 66 24.00 0.15 -5.97
CA ARG A 66 23.54 -0.47 -4.71
C ARG A 66 23.71 0.51 -3.55
N VAL A 67 22.67 0.61 -2.74
CA VAL A 67 22.67 1.38 -1.50
C VAL A 67 22.27 0.44 -0.36
N ALA A 68 23.13 0.22 0.63
CA ALA A 68 22.88 -0.71 1.70
C ALA A 68 21.72 -0.25 2.60
N LEU A 69 20.82 -1.18 2.94
CA LEU A 69 19.81 -1.03 3.98
C LEU A 69 20.40 -1.55 5.29
N ARG A 70 20.78 -0.66 6.16
CA ARG A 70 21.38 -0.94 7.48
C ARG A 70 21.06 0.17 8.47
N ALA A 71 21.28 -0.08 9.74
CA ALA A 71 21.20 0.94 10.78
C ALA A 71 22.16 2.09 10.47
N ARG A 72 21.61 3.28 10.19
CA ARG A 72 22.31 4.55 9.92
C ARG A 72 21.30 5.69 9.86
N PRO A 73 21.72 6.95 10.05
CA PRO A 73 20.84 8.11 9.87
C PRO A 73 20.12 8.12 8.53
N VAL A 74 18.88 8.58 8.51
CA VAL A 74 18.11 8.76 7.26
C VAL A 74 18.81 9.74 6.34
N ALA A 75 19.47 10.77 6.89
CA ALA A 75 20.25 11.73 6.10
C ALA A 75 21.35 11.05 5.27
N ASP A 76 22.06 10.08 5.85
CA ASP A 76 23.13 9.34 5.14
C ASP A 76 22.54 8.46 4.03
N PHE A 77 21.40 7.78 4.30
CA PHE A 77 20.72 6.99 3.26
C PHE A 77 20.24 7.87 2.13
N TYR A 78 19.63 9.02 2.45
CA TYR A 78 19.16 9.99 1.47
C TYR A 78 20.31 10.50 0.57
N ALA A 79 21.42 10.92 1.18
CA ALA A 79 22.58 11.39 0.45
C ALA A 79 23.15 10.31 -0.50
N ASP A 80 23.29 9.07 -0.01
CA ASP A 80 23.77 7.94 -0.81
C ASP A 80 22.84 7.63 -1.98
N LEU A 81 21.53 7.55 -1.75
CA LEU A 81 20.57 7.27 -2.81
C LEU A 81 20.58 8.37 -3.89
N MET A 82 20.52 9.64 -3.47
CA MET A 82 20.51 10.77 -4.41
C MET A 82 21.83 10.88 -5.17
N SER A 83 22.97 10.60 -4.55
CA SER A 83 24.29 10.56 -5.21
C SER A 83 24.34 9.45 -6.28
N ASN A 84 23.85 8.24 -5.98
CA ASN A 84 23.82 7.14 -6.94
C ASN A 84 22.87 7.42 -8.11
N LEU A 85 21.69 8.03 -7.87
CA LEU A 85 20.79 8.49 -8.92
C LEU A 85 21.47 9.54 -9.81
N GLY A 86 22.11 10.55 -9.20
CA GLY A 86 22.83 11.58 -9.91
C GLY A 86 23.99 11.05 -10.77
N ALA A 87 24.72 10.05 -10.27
CA ALA A 87 25.81 9.40 -11.02
C ALA A 87 25.31 8.63 -12.27
N LEU A 88 24.06 8.21 -12.29
CA LEU A 88 23.39 7.61 -13.45
C LEU A 88 22.70 8.66 -14.36
N GLY A 89 22.77 9.95 -14.01
CA GLY A 89 22.09 11.03 -14.73
C GLY A 89 20.60 11.13 -14.43
N ILE A 90 20.10 10.39 -13.44
CA ILE A 90 18.70 10.41 -13.03
C ILE A 90 18.45 11.65 -12.16
N ARG A 91 17.43 12.43 -12.52
CA ARG A 91 17.03 13.64 -11.80
C ARG A 91 15.63 13.50 -11.27
N ALA A 92 15.49 13.31 -9.96
CA ALA A 92 14.22 13.30 -9.25
C ALA A 92 14.08 14.58 -8.42
N THR A 93 12.99 15.32 -8.60
CA THR A 93 12.71 16.56 -7.86
C THR A 93 11.42 16.39 -7.09
N PHE A 94 11.49 16.41 -5.76
CA PHE A 94 10.35 16.27 -4.88
C PHE A 94 10.55 17.07 -3.58
N ARG A 95 9.50 17.24 -2.80
CA ARG A 95 9.61 17.81 -1.44
C ARG A 95 10.34 16.80 -0.55
N PRO A 96 11.55 17.10 -0.04
CA PRO A 96 12.39 16.13 0.67
C PRO A 96 12.03 16.00 2.16
N ILE A 97 10.73 15.84 2.46
CA ILE A 97 10.15 15.70 3.80
C ILE A 97 9.24 14.49 3.78
N PRO A 98 9.22 13.62 4.81
CA PRO A 98 8.30 12.50 4.85
C PRO A 98 6.83 12.96 4.87
N ASP A 99 5.94 12.14 4.32
CA ASP A 99 4.49 12.33 4.38
C ASP A 99 3.88 11.41 5.44
N GLU A 100 2.71 11.80 5.98
CA GLU A 100 1.92 10.98 6.92
C GLU A 100 2.69 10.57 8.18
N VAL A 101 3.59 11.44 8.63
CA VAL A 101 4.41 11.28 9.83
C VAL A 101 4.19 12.47 10.74
N ASP A 102 3.98 12.22 12.02
CA ASP A 102 3.96 13.28 13.05
C ASP A 102 5.37 13.87 13.18
N ASP A 103 5.47 15.20 13.26
CA ASP A 103 6.73 15.96 13.40
C ASP A 103 7.81 15.59 12.34
N PRO A 104 7.53 15.77 11.04
CA PRO A 104 8.40 15.31 9.98
C PRO A 104 9.72 16.11 9.93
N ILE A 105 10.85 15.40 9.93
CA ILE A 105 12.19 15.96 9.74
C ILE A 105 12.57 15.87 8.27
N PRO A 106 13.11 16.94 7.62
CA PRO A 106 13.61 16.85 6.26
C PRO A 106 14.66 15.74 6.13
N PHE A 107 14.59 14.92 5.07
CA PHE A 107 15.45 13.75 4.94
C PHE A 107 16.94 14.05 5.07
N ALA A 108 17.40 15.18 4.52
CA ALA A 108 18.80 15.58 4.60
C ALA A 108 19.26 16.00 6.01
N GLU A 109 18.33 16.28 6.90
CA GLU A 109 18.57 16.77 8.26
C GLU A 109 18.27 15.68 9.32
N ASP A 110 17.66 14.56 8.90
CA ASP A 110 17.21 13.51 9.81
C ASP A 110 18.38 12.62 10.24
N THR A 111 19.05 13.06 11.30
CA THR A 111 20.07 12.30 12.02
C THR A 111 19.51 11.49 13.20
N THR A 112 18.21 11.62 13.47
CA THR A 112 17.52 10.99 14.61
C THR A 112 17.07 9.58 14.30
N HIS A 113 16.40 9.40 13.17
CA HIS A 113 15.89 8.09 12.75
C HIS A 113 17.02 7.28 12.09
N SER A 114 17.47 6.23 12.77
CA SER A 114 18.62 5.42 12.32
C SER A 114 18.39 3.91 12.39
N ALA A 115 17.28 3.47 12.98
CA ALA A 115 17.01 2.06 13.19
C ALA A 115 16.73 1.31 11.88
N TYR A 116 17.35 0.16 11.72
CA TYR A 116 17.04 -0.83 10.69
C TYR A 116 17.41 -2.22 11.21
N GLU A 117 16.42 -3.10 11.26
CA GLU A 117 16.58 -4.49 11.68
C GLU A 117 16.27 -5.41 10.50
N PRO A 118 17.29 -6.06 9.91
CA PRO A 118 17.14 -6.89 8.71
C PRO A 118 16.10 -8.01 8.87
N GLU A 119 16.13 -8.70 9.99
CA GLU A 119 15.20 -9.80 10.26
C GLU A 119 13.74 -9.32 10.27
N TRP A 120 13.46 -8.18 10.93
CA TRP A 120 12.10 -7.62 10.98
C TRP A 120 11.64 -7.08 9.62
N ALA A 121 12.52 -6.46 8.85
CA ALA A 121 12.22 -6.01 7.50
C ALA A 121 11.89 -7.19 6.57
N ASN A 122 12.67 -8.27 6.61
CA ASN A 122 12.40 -9.50 5.86
C ASN A 122 11.10 -10.16 6.32
N ARG A 123 10.87 -10.27 7.65
CA ARG A 123 9.65 -10.85 8.19
C ARG A 123 8.41 -10.07 7.75
N PHE A 124 8.44 -8.74 7.81
CA PHE A 124 7.35 -7.88 7.36
C PHE A 124 7.04 -8.12 5.88
N TRP A 125 8.05 -8.10 5.01
CA TRP A 125 7.87 -8.40 3.59
C TRP A 125 7.26 -9.78 3.34
N ARG A 126 7.66 -10.81 4.10
CA ARG A 126 7.06 -12.15 3.99
C ARG A 126 5.58 -12.15 4.38
N VAL A 127 5.18 -11.39 5.39
CA VAL A 127 3.77 -11.19 5.74
C VAL A 127 3.04 -10.51 4.59
N LEU A 128 3.57 -9.39 4.08
CA LEU A 128 2.99 -8.68 2.94
C LEU A 128 2.84 -9.59 1.72
N SER A 129 3.81 -10.48 1.46
CA SER A 129 3.76 -11.41 0.32
C SER A 129 2.62 -12.43 0.45
N GLN A 130 2.31 -12.90 1.64
CA GLN A 130 1.15 -13.78 1.87
C GLN A 130 -0.17 -13.02 1.73
N VAL A 131 -0.23 -11.81 2.27
CA VAL A 131 -1.40 -10.93 2.17
C VAL A 131 -1.67 -10.55 0.70
N ASP A 132 -0.63 -10.24 -0.07
CA ASP A 132 -0.73 -9.92 -1.50
C ASP A 132 -1.43 -11.02 -2.30
N LEU A 133 -1.08 -12.29 -2.03
CA LEU A 133 -1.71 -13.43 -2.70
C LEU A 133 -3.22 -13.51 -2.39
N VAL A 134 -3.60 -13.27 -1.14
CA VAL A 134 -5.01 -13.28 -0.72
C VAL A 134 -5.78 -12.09 -1.31
N LEU A 135 -5.18 -10.90 -1.29
CA LEU A 135 -5.79 -9.71 -1.90
C LEU A 135 -5.95 -9.87 -3.41
N LYS A 136 -4.98 -10.47 -4.11
CA LYS A 136 -5.08 -10.80 -5.54
C LYS A 136 -6.18 -11.79 -5.83
N GLU A 137 -6.37 -12.79 -4.97
CA GLU A 137 -7.48 -13.73 -5.08
C GLU A 137 -8.81 -13.03 -4.87
N HIS A 138 -8.98 -12.29 -3.78
CA HIS A 138 -10.18 -11.50 -3.54
C HIS A 138 -10.46 -10.53 -4.71
N ARG A 139 -9.42 -9.89 -5.25
CA ARG A 139 -9.52 -9.01 -6.42
C ARG A 139 -10.04 -9.73 -7.66
N SER A 140 -9.65 -10.99 -7.88
CA SER A 140 -10.05 -11.78 -9.06
C SER A 140 -11.55 -12.10 -9.10
N HIS A 141 -12.26 -11.96 -7.98
CA HIS A 141 -13.72 -12.14 -7.90
C HIS A 141 -14.50 -10.88 -8.33
N PHE A 142 -13.83 -9.87 -8.86
CA PHE A 142 -14.45 -8.61 -9.23
C PHE A 142 -14.20 -8.27 -10.71
N ARG A 143 -15.27 -7.98 -11.47
CA ARG A 143 -15.22 -7.62 -12.90
C ARG A 143 -15.07 -6.14 -13.14
N GLY A 144 -15.46 -5.32 -12.17
CA GLY A 144 -15.40 -3.87 -12.26
C GLY A 144 -13.95 -3.37 -12.31
N ARG A 145 -13.79 -2.08 -12.47
CA ARG A 145 -12.49 -1.44 -12.32
C ARG A 145 -11.95 -1.67 -10.91
N SER A 146 -10.72 -2.08 -10.81
CA SER A 146 -9.99 -2.20 -9.54
C SER A 146 -8.54 -1.75 -9.70
N SER A 147 -7.92 -1.27 -8.62
CA SER A 147 -6.47 -1.06 -8.61
C SER A 147 -5.72 -2.40 -8.62
N PRO A 148 -4.43 -2.43 -8.97
CA PRO A 148 -3.54 -3.50 -8.51
C PRO A 148 -3.49 -3.56 -6.98
N VAL A 149 -2.91 -4.64 -6.42
CA VAL A 149 -2.49 -4.65 -5.03
C VAL A 149 -1.23 -3.79 -4.91
N GLN A 150 -1.24 -2.82 -4.01
CA GLN A 150 -0.30 -1.70 -3.96
C GLN A 150 0.19 -1.49 -2.53
N PHE A 151 1.49 -1.21 -2.39
CA PHE A 151 2.09 -0.85 -1.10
C PHE A 151 2.22 0.67 -0.99
N PHE A 152 1.48 1.27 -0.06
CA PHE A 152 1.49 2.71 0.21
C PHE A 152 2.61 3.03 1.21
N TRP A 153 3.68 3.60 0.72
CA TRP A 153 4.90 3.85 1.49
C TRP A 153 4.76 4.94 2.56
N GLY A 154 3.71 5.77 2.52
CA GLY A 154 3.40 6.77 3.55
C GLY A 154 2.95 6.11 4.84
N THR A 155 1.92 5.29 4.76
CA THR A 155 1.26 4.59 5.87
C THR A 155 1.76 3.17 6.09
N PHE A 156 2.55 2.63 5.17
CA PHE A 156 3.10 1.26 5.21
C PHE A 156 2.06 0.15 5.07
N ASP A 157 0.92 0.46 4.49
CA ASP A 157 -0.13 -0.51 4.23
C ASP A 157 -0.05 -1.13 2.83
N LEU A 158 -0.54 -2.35 2.73
CA LEU A 158 -0.74 -3.07 1.47
C LEU A 158 -2.24 -3.17 1.20
N ALA A 159 -2.71 -2.60 0.10
CA ALA A 159 -4.13 -2.54 -0.19
C ALA A 159 -4.45 -2.61 -1.67
N TYR A 160 -5.74 -2.85 -1.97
CA TYR A 160 -6.30 -2.62 -3.29
C TYR A 160 -7.74 -2.11 -3.18
N ILE A 161 -8.22 -1.50 -4.26
CA ILE A 161 -9.50 -0.82 -4.29
C ILE A 161 -10.36 -1.37 -5.43
N ARG A 162 -11.65 -1.61 -5.16
CA ARG A 162 -12.73 -1.87 -6.12
C ARG A 162 -13.54 -0.60 -6.31
N TYR A 163 -13.96 -0.31 -7.53
CA TYR A 163 -14.76 0.86 -7.87
C TYR A 163 -16.13 0.45 -8.39
N SER A 164 -17.19 1.14 -7.95
CA SER A 164 -18.56 0.89 -8.43
C SER A 164 -18.79 1.31 -9.89
N GLY A 165 -17.90 2.17 -10.41
CA GLY A 165 -18.09 2.87 -11.68
C GLY A 165 -18.83 4.20 -11.55
N ARG A 166 -19.31 4.55 -10.36
CA ARG A 166 -19.98 5.84 -10.12
C ARG A 166 -18.99 6.88 -9.60
N PRO A 167 -19.04 8.13 -10.09
CA PRO A 167 -18.25 9.21 -9.55
C PRO A 167 -18.74 9.57 -8.14
N ASN A 168 -17.84 10.12 -7.35
CA ASN A 168 -18.16 10.74 -6.06
C ASN A 168 -17.61 12.17 -6.02
N VAL A 169 -18.28 13.05 -5.31
CA VAL A 169 -17.81 14.40 -5.07
C VAL A 169 -17.20 14.44 -3.68
N PRO A 170 -15.89 14.63 -3.56
CA PRO A 170 -15.24 14.75 -2.25
C PRO A 170 -15.86 15.88 -1.42
N ARG A 171 -15.84 15.74 -0.10
CA ARG A 171 -16.42 16.74 0.79
C ARG A 171 -15.80 18.12 0.59
N PRO A 172 -16.55 19.22 0.76
CA PRO A 172 -15.99 20.57 0.76
C PRO A 172 -14.87 20.71 1.79
N GLY A 173 -13.73 21.30 1.38
CA GLY A 173 -12.57 21.47 2.26
C GLY A 173 -11.66 20.23 2.40
N ALA A 174 -11.93 19.15 1.67
CA ALA A 174 -11.06 17.98 1.62
C ALA A 174 -9.63 18.37 1.20
N GLY A 175 -8.62 17.76 1.84
CA GLY A 175 -7.21 17.90 1.47
C GLY A 175 -6.93 17.34 0.07
N LEU A 176 -5.74 17.61 -0.46
CA LEU A 176 -5.35 17.18 -1.80
C LEU A 176 -5.45 15.65 -1.99
N ILE A 177 -4.97 14.89 -1.02
CA ILE A 177 -5.01 13.42 -1.07
C ILE A 177 -6.46 12.94 -1.18
N GLU A 178 -7.34 13.38 -0.28
CA GLU A 178 -8.75 12.98 -0.28
C GLU A 178 -9.49 13.42 -1.56
N ARG A 179 -9.19 14.62 -2.08
CA ARG A 179 -9.83 15.11 -3.30
C ARG A 179 -9.51 14.28 -4.53
N LEU A 180 -8.27 13.77 -4.61
CA LEU A 180 -7.81 13.01 -5.78
C LEU A 180 -7.99 11.49 -5.61
N SER A 181 -8.22 10.99 -4.38
CA SER A 181 -8.52 9.58 -4.12
C SER A 181 -10.01 9.30 -3.91
N GLY A 182 -10.78 10.30 -3.48
CA GLY A 182 -12.19 10.17 -3.14
C GLY A 182 -13.17 10.60 -4.24
N ASP A 183 -12.72 10.75 -5.47
CA ASP A 183 -13.53 11.21 -6.62
C ASP A 183 -14.40 10.10 -7.24
N ALA A 184 -14.31 8.88 -6.74
CA ALA A 184 -15.10 7.72 -7.16
C ALA A 184 -15.58 6.91 -5.95
N GLU A 185 -16.76 6.31 -6.04
CA GLU A 185 -17.22 5.35 -5.06
C GLU A 185 -16.31 4.11 -5.07
N GLN A 186 -15.86 3.70 -3.88
CA GLN A 186 -14.84 2.68 -3.74
C GLN A 186 -15.02 1.79 -2.51
N SER A 187 -14.49 0.58 -2.58
CA SER A 187 -14.33 -0.35 -1.47
C SER A 187 -12.87 -0.78 -1.42
N CYS A 188 -12.22 -0.50 -0.31
CA CYS A 188 -10.83 -0.84 -0.06
C CYS A 188 -10.72 -2.07 0.82
N ALA A 189 -9.71 -2.89 0.57
CA ALA A 189 -9.31 -4.02 1.38
C ALA A 189 -7.78 -4.00 1.53
N GLY A 190 -7.27 -4.11 2.75
CA GLY A 190 -5.85 -3.98 3.01
C GLY A 190 -5.36 -4.61 4.31
N PHE A 191 -4.04 -4.53 4.48
CA PHE A 191 -3.31 -4.87 5.69
C PHE A 191 -2.43 -3.70 6.08
N TRP A 192 -2.40 -3.40 7.37
CA TRP A 192 -1.72 -2.26 7.95
C TRP A 192 -0.91 -2.68 9.19
N PRO A 193 0.35 -2.25 9.32
CA PRO A 193 1.20 -2.65 10.45
C PRO A 193 0.86 -1.94 11.77
N GLY A 194 -0.04 -0.96 11.76
CA GLY A 194 -0.34 -0.10 12.90
C GLY A 194 0.54 1.15 12.97
N HIS A 195 0.23 2.05 13.87
CA HIS A 195 1.00 3.25 14.22
C HIS A 195 0.81 3.61 15.69
N SER A 196 1.34 4.77 16.14
CA SER A 196 1.33 5.19 17.54
C SER A 196 -0.05 5.19 18.22
N ARG A 197 -1.13 5.51 17.50
CA ARG A 197 -2.51 5.53 18.03
C ARG A 197 -3.22 4.18 17.95
N PHE A 198 -2.79 3.31 17.05
CA PHE A 198 -3.29 1.95 16.89
C PHE A 198 -2.08 1.03 16.64
N PRO A 199 -1.41 0.57 17.72
CA PRO A 199 -0.09 -0.06 17.59
C PRO A 199 -0.11 -1.51 17.09
N GLU A 200 -1.29 -2.10 16.93
CA GLU A 200 -1.42 -3.50 16.52
C GLU A 200 -1.62 -3.63 15.01
N PRO A 201 -0.91 -4.57 14.36
CA PRO A 201 -1.17 -4.87 12.96
C PRO A 201 -2.60 -5.41 12.75
N ALA A 202 -3.27 -4.93 11.70
CA ALA A 202 -4.63 -5.34 11.40
C ALA A 202 -4.89 -5.44 9.88
N PHE A 203 -5.82 -6.30 9.51
CA PHE A 203 -6.51 -6.22 8.23
C PHE A 203 -7.64 -5.21 8.37
N TYR A 204 -7.86 -4.43 7.33
CA TYR A 204 -8.87 -3.39 7.33
C TYR A 204 -9.70 -3.41 6.05
N ALA A 205 -10.91 -2.88 6.12
CA ALA A 205 -11.76 -2.68 4.96
C ALA A 205 -12.73 -1.52 5.17
N TYR A 206 -12.93 -0.71 4.14
CA TYR A 206 -13.92 0.35 4.16
C TYR A 206 -14.66 0.47 2.83
N THR A 207 -15.81 1.15 2.86
CA THR A 207 -16.54 1.60 1.68
C THR A 207 -16.66 3.11 1.73
N TYR A 208 -16.29 3.79 0.65
CA TYR A 208 -16.32 5.25 0.56
C TYR A 208 -17.13 5.70 -0.68
N PRO A 209 -18.05 6.68 -0.52
CA PRO A 209 -18.49 7.24 0.75
C PRO A 209 -19.09 6.17 1.67
N LYS A 210 -18.93 6.33 3.00
CA LYS A 210 -19.50 5.39 3.96
C LYS A 210 -21.04 5.38 3.85
N PRO A 211 -21.67 4.27 3.46
CA PRO A 211 -23.12 4.20 3.43
C PRO A 211 -23.70 4.14 4.85
N ASN A 212 -24.90 4.70 5.03
CA ASN A 212 -25.58 4.69 6.33
C ASN A 212 -25.76 3.27 6.86
N GLY A 213 -25.44 3.06 8.13
CA GLY A 213 -25.58 1.79 8.82
C GLY A 213 -24.51 0.74 8.47
N LEU A 214 -23.42 1.14 7.81
CA LEU A 214 -22.27 0.26 7.53
C LEU A 214 -21.63 -0.25 8.82
N ASP A 215 -21.46 0.60 9.78
CA ASP A 215 -20.90 0.35 11.11
C ASP A 215 -21.70 -0.66 11.96
N MET A 216 -22.96 -0.87 11.62
CA MET A 216 -23.85 -1.84 12.31
C MET A 216 -23.96 -3.18 11.58
N GLN A 217 -23.29 -3.35 10.45
CA GLN A 217 -23.41 -4.58 9.68
C GLN A 217 -22.65 -5.73 10.36
N PRO A 218 -23.27 -6.91 10.48
CA PRO A 218 -22.55 -8.11 10.87
C PRO A 218 -21.55 -8.46 9.76
N ILE A 219 -20.32 -8.74 10.16
CA ILE A 219 -19.25 -9.19 9.26
C ILE A 219 -18.59 -10.45 9.83
N GLU A 220 -17.89 -11.16 8.99
CA GLU A 220 -17.17 -12.38 9.32
C GLU A 220 -15.65 -12.20 9.09
N PRO A 221 -14.86 -13.00 9.81
CA PRO A 221 -15.23 -13.85 10.94
C PRO A 221 -15.28 -13.06 12.25
N THR A 222 -15.88 -13.60 13.29
CA THR A 222 -15.53 -13.13 14.63
C THR A 222 -14.05 -13.46 14.89
N PRO A 223 -13.16 -12.51 15.29
CA PRO A 223 -13.43 -11.27 16.04
C PRO A 223 -13.41 -9.97 15.20
N ALA A 224 -13.60 -10.02 13.87
CA ALA A 224 -13.67 -8.80 13.08
C ALA A 224 -14.85 -7.91 13.48
N GLY A 225 -14.69 -6.60 13.38
CA GLY A 225 -15.74 -5.65 13.72
C GLY A 225 -15.46 -4.23 13.25
N TRP A 226 -16.45 -3.36 13.44
CA TRP A 226 -16.28 -1.93 13.19
C TRP A 226 -15.40 -1.30 14.27
N ASN A 227 -14.35 -0.60 13.83
CA ASN A 227 -13.51 0.20 14.70
C ASN A 227 -13.91 1.68 14.56
N SER A 228 -14.45 2.27 15.62
CA SER A 228 -14.94 3.66 15.57
C SER A 228 -13.84 4.69 15.48
N ASP A 229 -12.65 4.40 16.01
CA ASP A 229 -11.51 5.33 16.00
C ASP A 229 -10.87 5.41 14.59
N LEU A 230 -10.87 4.29 13.88
CA LEU A 230 -10.41 4.22 12.49
C LEU A 230 -11.51 4.60 11.49
N GLY A 231 -12.79 4.42 11.85
CA GLY A 231 -13.92 4.65 10.95
C GLY A 231 -14.08 3.57 9.88
N GLU A 232 -13.60 2.34 10.16
CA GLU A 232 -13.59 1.22 9.21
C GLU A 232 -13.67 -0.14 9.93
N PHE A 233 -13.87 -1.21 9.17
CA PHE A 233 -13.79 -2.57 9.71
C PHE A 233 -12.34 -2.97 9.93
N ALA A 234 -12.07 -3.62 11.06
CA ALA A 234 -10.77 -4.15 11.41
C ALA A 234 -10.85 -5.61 11.84
N LEU A 235 -9.81 -6.37 11.51
CA LEU A 235 -9.58 -7.73 11.96
C LEU A 235 -8.13 -7.83 12.47
N PRO A 236 -7.90 -8.11 13.77
CA PRO A 236 -6.54 -8.17 14.31
C PRO A 236 -5.67 -9.22 13.61
N TYR A 237 -4.45 -8.87 13.28
CA TYR A 237 -3.49 -9.79 12.64
C TYR A 237 -3.24 -11.05 13.46
N GLU A 238 -3.15 -10.92 14.79
CA GLU A 238 -2.87 -12.04 15.68
C GLU A 238 -3.97 -13.11 15.65
N ASP A 239 -5.25 -12.72 15.49
CA ASP A 239 -6.36 -13.66 15.39
C ASP A 239 -6.30 -14.45 14.08
N VAL A 240 -5.92 -13.78 12.99
CA VAL A 240 -5.69 -14.42 11.70
C VAL A 240 -4.49 -15.37 11.78
N ARG A 241 -3.37 -14.91 12.30
CA ARG A 241 -2.12 -15.68 12.40
C ARG A 241 -2.27 -16.97 13.21
N LYS A 242 -3.10 -16.94 14.26
CA LYS A 242 -3.37 -18.08 15.16
C LYS A 242 -4.47 -19.02 14.65
N SER A 243 -5.19 -18.63 13.61
CA SER A 243 -6.28 -19.44 13.07
C SER A 243 -5.76 -20.70 12.37
N ALA A 244 -6.64 -21.71 12.24
CA ALA A 244 -6.32 -22.94 11.52
C ALA A 244 -6.15 -22.71 10.00
N SER A 245 -6.77 -21.67 9.45
CA SER A 245 -6.71 -21.31 8.03
C SER A 245 -6.63 -19.78 7.85
N PRO A 246 -5.45 -19.17 8.01
CA PRO A 246 -5.28 -17.71 7.89
C PRO A 246 -5.83 -17.15 6.57
N ARG A 247 -5.58 -17.85 5.45
CA ARG A 247 -6.05 -17.45 4.13
C ARG A 247 -7.59 -17.37 4.07
N ASP A 248 -8.30 -18.38 4.56
CA ASP A 248 -9.77 -18.39 4.49
C ASP A 248 -10.38 -17.37 5.45
N VAL A 249 -9.74 -17.12 6.58
CA VAL A 249 -10.13 -16.07 7.55
C VAL A 249 -10.05 -14.70 6.91
N MET A 250 -8.93 -14.38 6.23
CA MET A 250 -8.77 -13.12 5.49
C MET A 250 -9.79 -12.98 4.36
N LEU A 251 -10.00 -14.01 3.56
CA LEU A 251 -10.97 -13.97 2.45
C LEU A 251 -12.39 -13.73 2.95
N ARG A 252 -12.82 -14.43 4.00
CA ARG A 252 -14.16 -14.21 4.60
C ARG A 252 -14.31 -12.77 5.10
N PHE A 253 -13.28 -12.23 5.73
CA PHE A 253 -13.30 -10.83 6.18
C PHE A 253 -13.51 -9.87 5.00
N PHE A 254 -12.69 -9.96 3.97
CA PHE A 254 -12.78 -9.08 2.82
C PHE A 254 -14.07 -9.27 2.02
N GLU A 255 -14.55 -10.50 1.88
CA GLU A 255 -15.80 -10.79 1.18
C GLU A 255 -17.01 -10.26 1.95
N SER A 256 -17.08 -10.47 3.27
CA SER A 256 -18.21 -10.01 4.09
C SER A 256 -18.29 -8.49 4.19
N THR A 257 -17.15 -7.82 4.36
CA THR A 257 -17.08 -6.35 4.40
C THR A 257 -17.45 -5.72 3.06
N TYR A 258 -16.93 -6.27 1.95
CA TYR A 258 -17.35 -5.85 0.60
C TYR A 258 -18.85 -6.04 0.38
N ALA A 259 -19.38 -7.22 0.71
CA ALA A 259 -20.81 -7.52 0.53
C ALA A 259 -21.71 -6.57 1.33
N ALA A 260 -21.34 -6.25 2.57
CA ALA A 260 -22.05 -5.27 3.40
C ALA A 260 -22.05 -3.88 2.76
N GLY A 261 -20.87 -3.38 2.38
CA GLY A 261 -20.72 -2.05 1.76
C GLY A 261 -21.41 -1.94 0.41
N ALA A 262 -21.17 -2.88 -0.49
CA ALA A 262 -21.75 -2.90 -1.83
C ALA A 262 -23.28 -2.97 -1.81
N ARG A 263 -23.85 -3.78 -0.91
CA ARG A 263 -25.30 -3.90 -0.71
C ARG A 263 -25.90 -2.57 -0.24
N LEU A 264 -25.34 -1.95 0.80
CA LEU A 264 -25.86 -0.68 1.33
C LEU A 264 -25.69 0.47 0.35
N ALA A 265 -24.58 0.50 -0.37
CA ALA A 265 -24.31 1.48 -1.42
C ALA A 265 -25.05 1.16 -2.74
N LYS A 266 -25.80 0.05 -2.81
CA LYS A 266 -26.55 -0.39 -4.00
C LYS A 266 -25.65 -0.49 -5.26
N TRP A 267 -24.50 -1.13 -5.11
CA TRP A 267 -23.65 -1.43 -6.25
C TRP A 267 -24.28 -2.52 -7.14
N ASP A 268 -23.95 -2.49 -8.41
CA ASP A 268 -24.43 -3.50 -9.36
C ASP A 268 -23.88 -4.91 -8.96
N PRO A 269 -24.72 -5.89 -8.65
CA PRO A 269 -24.27 -7.23 -8.27
C PRO A 269 -23.50 -7.93 -9.41
N ARG A 270 -23.71 -7.52 -10.68
CA ARG A 270 -22.97 -8.06 -11.84
C ARG A 270 -21.49 -7.70 -11.83
N LEU A 271 -21.04 -6.80 -10.94
CA LEU A 271 -19.61 -6.51 -10.72
C LEU A 271 -18.87 -7.68 -10.08
N LEU A 272 -19.56 -8.63 -9.46
CA LEU A 272 -18.94 -9.87 -8.99
C LEU A 272 -18.87 -10.91 -10.12
N VAL A 273 -17.79 -11.68 -10.10
CA VAL A 273 -17.64 -12.87 -10.93
C VAL A 273 -18.43 -13.99 -10.28
N GLU A 274 -19.34 -14.64 -11.02
CA GLU A 274 -19.91 -15.90 -10.57
C GLU A 274 -18.76 -16.90 -10.37
N ARG A 275 -18.70 -17.51 -9.18
CA ARG A 275 -17.66 -18.50 -8.88
C ARG A 275 -17.82 -19.66 -9.88
N SER A 276 -16.89 -19.79 -10.81
CA SER A 276 -16.74 -21.05 -11.54
C SER A 276 -16.48 -22.16 -10.53
N PRO A 277 -17.11 -23.34 -10.66
CA PRO A 277 -16.76 -24.49 -9.85
C PRO A 277 -15.24 -24.69 -9.96
N SER A 278 -14.61 -24.91 -8.80
CA SER A 278 -13.16 -25.07 -8.63
C SER A 278 -12.56 -25.87 -9.80
N ARG A 279 -11.54 -25.31 -10.44
CA ARG A 279 -10.64 -26.15 -11.23
C ARG A 279 -10.00 -27.14 -10.27
N THR A 280 -10.53 -28.36 -10.26
CA THR A 280 -9.91 -29.52 -9.63
C THR A 280 -8.60 -29.84 -10.32
#